data_3e95b1cebba3ecf2c8ebef44922a1016
#
_entry.id   3e95b1cebba3ecf2c8ebef44922a1016
#
_cell.length_a   1.000
_cell.length_b   1.000
_cell.length_c   1.000
_cell.angle_alpha   90.00
_cell.angle_beta   90.00
_cell.angle_gamma   90.00
#
_symmetry.space_group_name_H-M   'P 1'
#
loop_
_entity.id
_entity.type
_entity.pdbx_description
1 polymer ?
#
loop_
_entity_poly.entity_id
_entity_poly.type
_entity_poly.pdbx_seq_one_letter_code
_entity_poly.pdbx_strand_id
1 'polypeptide(L)'
;MAKKKINRDSIQFTGESANDVTGSQYYLQFGKYKCLLECGLHQSSSNSYLDSYKINSEKFKFKPSELDFVFVAHPHIDHCGLIPRLVKEGFNGRIIATKNTYLVMKPLLRNSCYIIQEEASILSKRYKREYKPLYSEEDVEKALRMVRVYNDYNFVYRLNDGIKFQWLKNSHCVGAAQLQLILSDGVKTKKILYSSDIGALKTKNHYVENTEIPNMYNDVVIMESTYGSNPKNKNIKREFDLEHLKAAIDTTFERGGSVVMPCFSFSRTQELLTALYDLYGNDESFENEVVIDSMLSCEITALYGEMLEGDDLATWESVLSWKNLRLISDKDLSQACLADSSPKIVLSSSGFCTNGRIINYLKKYLRDSNSMIIFSGFTGDNESYLSYRIKNYRKRKFISINKEQIPNRADCITLSSFSSHANQNDLIEYGSSLSTNKLILVHGSEESKKQLSERLSEEISKKGKTYRVVCSTKGMVVYL
;
A
#
# COMPACT_ATOMS: atom_id res chain seq x y z
N MET A 1 17.91 26.63 -38.60
CA MET A 1 18.64 25.83 -37.59
C MET A 1 17.65 25.46 -36.46
N ALA A 2 17.18 24.23 -36.38
CA ALA A 2 16.34 23.78 -35.28
C ALA A 2 17.16 23.82 -33.98
N LYS A 3 16.73 24.60 -32.99
CA LYS A 3 17.32 24.58 -31.64
C LYS A 3 17.20 23.13 -31.13
N LYS A 4 18.33 22.40 -31.05
CA LYS A 4 18.42 21.15 -30.32
C LYS A 4 17.87 21.42 -28.91
N LYS A 5 16.69 20.89 -28.60
CA LYS A 5 16.22 20.86 -27.21
C LYS A 5 17.29 20.10 -26.41
N ILE A 6 18.04 20.81 -25.61
CA ILE A 6 18.98 20.21 -24.66
C ILE A 6 18.09 19.46 -23.69
N ASN A 7 18.01 18.15 -23.84
CA ASN A 7 17.35 17.28 -22.87
C ASN A 7 18.15 17.39 -21.57
N ARG A 8 17.65 18.13 -20.59
CA ARG A 8 18.27 18.27 -19.29
C ARG A 8 17.91 17.08 -18.42
N ASP A 9 18.90 16.53 -17.74
CA ASP A 9 18.69 15.48 -16.77
C ASP A 9 17.72 15.97 -15.68
N SER A 10 16.69 15.19 -15.42
CA SER A 10 15.60 15.65 -14.55
C SER A 10 14.77 14.50 -14.01
N ILE A 11 14.11 14.77 -12.89
CA ILE A 11 13.01 13.96 -12.34
C ILE A 11 11.72 14.78 -12.52
N GLN A 12 10.70 14.17 -13.09
CA GLN A 12 9.38 14.77 -13.27
C GLN A 12 8.36 14.01 -12.43
N PHE A 13 7.62 14.73 -11.63
CA PHE A 13 6.58 14.19 -10.73
C PHE A 13 5.28 14.12 -11.51
N THR A 14 5.04 13.00 -12.19
CA THR A 14 3.94 12.85 -13.15
C THR A 14 2.69 12.21 -12.57
N GLY A 15 2.81 11.51 -11.44
CA GLY A 15 1.72 10.83 -10.74
C GLY A 15 0.98 11.71 -9.74
N GLU A 16 -0.19 11.25 -9.33
CA GLU A 16 -1.03 11.95 -8.34
C GLU A 16 -0.39 11.96 -6.94
N SER A 17 0.45 10.98 -6.61
CA SER A 17 1.16 10.93 -5.33
C SER A 17 2.13 12.10 -5.09
N ALA A 18 2.34 12.95 -6.08
CA ALA A 18 2.96 14.25 -5.86
C ALA A 18 2.08 15.22 -5.05
N ASN A 19 0.76 15.01 -5.05
CA ASN A 19 -0.22 15.82 -4.31
C ASN A 19 -1.02 15.02 -3.27
N ASP A 20 -1.07 13.69 -3.40
CA ASP A 20 -1.93 12.79 -2.63
C ASP A 20 -1.15 11.55 -2.17
N VAL A 21 -1.82 10.59 -1.57
CA VAL A 21 -1.27 9.30 -1.08
C VAL A 21 -1.47 8.15 -2.05
N THR A 22 -1.83 8.40 -3.31
CA THR A 22 -2.04 7.33 -4.31
C THR A 22 -1.53 7.73 -5.69
N GLY A 23 -1.26 6.74 -6.56
CA GLY A 23 -0.85 6.97 -7.94
C GLY A 23 0.60 7.40 -8.10
N SER A 24 1.51 6.65 -7.50
CA SER A 24 2.96 6.92 -7.52
C SER A 24 3.54 6.75 -8.90
N GLN A 25 4.18 7.82 -9.43
CA GLN A 25 4.78 7.81 -10.75
C GLN A 25 5.80 8.95 -10.89
N TYR A 26 7.09 8.61 -11.01
CA TYR A 26 8.18 9.59 -11.11
C TYR A 26 9.04 9.27 -12.34
N TYR A 27 8.96 10.11 -13.38
CA TYR A 27 9.71 9.94 -14.60
C TYR A 27 11.09 10.54 -14.46
N LEU A 28 12.13 9.73 -14.69
CA LEU A 28 13.53 10.08 -14.61
C LEU A 28 14.15 10.05 -16.00
N GLN A 29 14.81 11.13 -16.37
CA GLN A 29 15.69 11.20 -17.55
C GLN A 29 17.11 11.57 -17.12
N PHE A 30 18.10 10.78 -17.56
CA PHE A 30 19.52 11.05 -17.35
C PHE A 30 20.33 10.66 -18.60
N GLY A 31 20.91 11.66 -19.27
CA GLY A 31 21.53 11.46 -20.56
C GLY A 31 20.56 10.83 -21.57
N LYS A 32 20.93 9.66 -22.07
CA LYS A 32 20.07 8.86 -22.98
C LYS A 32 19.08 7.95 -22.26
N TYR A 33 19.25 7.74 -20.96
CA TYR A 33 18.48 6.78 -20.18
C TYR A 33 17.18 7.39 -19.66
N LYS A 34 16.11 6.61 -19.73
CA LYS A 34 14.78 6.98 -19.28
C LYS A 34 14.23 5.88 -18.39
N CYS A 35 13.94 6.23 -17.14
CA CYS A 35 13.41 5.30 -16.15
C CYS A 35 12.10 5.83 -15.57
N LEU A 36 11.28 4.92 -15.07
CA LEU A 36 10.11 5.24 -14.29
C LEU A 36 10.28 4.62 -12.90
N LEU A 37 10.10 5.41 -11.85
CA LEU A 37 9.97 4.93 -10.48
C LEU A 37 8.48 4.84 -10.22
N GLU A 38 7.99 3.63 -10.01
CA GLU A 38 6.58 3.25 -9.88
C GLU A 38 5.70 3.60 -11.10
N CYS A 39 4.58 2.92 -11.20
CA CYS A 39 3.52 3.21 -12.18
C CYS A 39 2.17 2.84 -11.56
N GLY A 40 1.76 3.64 -10.60
CA GLY A 40 0.65 3.37 -9.71
C GLY A 40 -0.70 3.83 -10.23
N LEU A 41 -1.74 3.10 -9.85
CA LEU A 41 -3.13 3.46 -10.06
C LEU A 41 -3.56 4.49 -9.01
N HIS A 42 -4.18 5.57 -9.43
CA HIS A 42 -4.80 6.51 -8.49
C HIS A 42 -6.15 5.98 -8.01
N GLN A 43 -6.34 5.99 -6.69
CA GLN A 43 -7.59 5.65 -6.02
C GLN A 43 -8.23 6.91 -5.46
N SER A 44 -9.32 7.38 -6.08
CA SER A 44 -9.95 8.64 -5.71
C SER A 44 -10.56 8.59 -4.31
N SER A 45 -10.26 9.56 -3.47
CA SER A 45 -10.86 9.75 -2.14
C SER A 45 -12.36 10.03 -2.17
N SER A 46 -12.89 10.49 -3.31
CA SER A 46 -14.34 10.67 -3.51
C SER A 46 -15.11 9.35 -3.67
N ASN A 47 -14.43 8.21 -3.74
CA ASN A 47 -15.00 6.90 -4.07
C ASN A 47 -15.85 6.90 -5.36
N SER A 48 -15.47 7.77 -6.31
CA SER A 48 -16.14 7.94 -7.61
C SER A 48 -15.41 7.16 -8.68
N TYR A 49 -16.04 6.12 -9.21
CA TYR A 49 -15.50 5.37 -10.37
C TYR A 49 -15.19 6.27 -11.57
N LEU A 50 -16.00 7.29 -11.80
CA LEU A 50 -15.78 8.20 -12.93
C LEU A 50 -14.53 9.06 -12.74
N ASP A 51 -14.28 9.56 -11.54
CA ASP A 51 -13.11 10.40 -11.26
C ASP A 51 -11.83 9.56 -11.29
N SER A 52 -11.85 8.38 -10.66
CA SER A 52 -10.74 7.43 -10.77
C SER A 52 -10.46 7.05 -12.24
N TYR A 53 -11.50 6.75 -13.02
CA TYR A 53 -11.36 6.42 -14.42
C TYR A 53 -10.76 7.58 -15.24
N LYS A 54 -11.21 8.81 -15.04
CA LYS A 54 -10.70 10.00 -15.75
C LYS A 54 -9.20 10.20 -15.48
N ILE A 55 -8.82 10.20 -14.20
CA ILE A 55 -7.42 10.40 -13.79
C ILE A 55 -6.54 9.28 -14.36
N ASN A 56 -6.95 8.02 -14.15
CA ASN A 56 -6.15 6.87 -14.59
C ASN A 56 -6.15 6.67 -16.11
N SER A 57 -7.02 7.34 -16.87
CA SER A 57 -7.04 7.33 -18.35
C SER A 57 -6.30 8.52 -18.97
N GLU A 58 -5.79 9.48 -18.18
CA GLU A 58 -4.96 10.58 -18.69
C GLU A 58 -3.73 10.03 -19.44
N LYS A 59 -3.35 10.69 -20.54
CA LYS A 59 -2.14 10.33 -21.28
C LYS A 59 -0.90 10.49 -20.40
N PHE A 60 0.00 9.51 -20.44
CA PHE A 60 1.31 9.64 -19.80
C PHE A 60 2.03 10.90 -20.31
N LYS A 61 2.73 11.59 -19.42
CA LYS A 61 3.49 12.81 -19.77
C LYS A 61 4.84 12.50 -20.44
N PHE A 62 5.12 11.23 -20.69
CA PHE A 62 6.27 10.68 -21.39
C PHE A 62 5.78 9.63 -22.41
N LYS A 63 6.67 9.15 -23.25
CA LYS A 63 6.33 8.06 -24.19
C LYS A 63 6.73 6.72 -23.59
N PRO A 64 5.79 5.81 -23.31
CA PRO A 64 6.09 4.49 -22.76
C PRO A 64 7.14 3.70 -23.56
N SER A 65 7.11 3.76 -24.88
CA SER A 65 8.06 3.07 -25.77
C SER A 65 9.50 3.56 -25.70
N GLU A 66 9.75 4.70 -25.03
CA GLU A 66 11.09 5.25 -24.85
C GLU A 66 11.70 4.92 -23.48
N LEU A 67 10.95 4.26 -22.59
CA LEU A 67 11.46 3.86 -21.27
C LEU A 67 12.36 2.64 -21.38
N ASP A 68 13.50 2.69 -20.72
CA ASP A 68 14.43 1.56 -20.58
C ASP A 68 14.00 0.63 -19.42
N PHE A 69 13.63 1.23 -18.28
CA PHE A 69 13.32 0.51 -17.04
C PHE A 69 12.14 1.13 -16.29
N VAL A 70 11.38 0.26 -15.63
CA VAL A 70 10.42 0.60 -14.57
C VAL A 70 10.88 -0.08 -13.29
N PHE A 71 11.02 0.67 -12.20
CA PHE A 71 11.34 0.12 -10.88
C PHE A 71 10.08 0.06 -10.04
N VAL A 72 9.82 -1.09 -9.42
CA VAL A 72 8.68 -1.31 -8.52
C VAL A 72 9.23 -1.69 -7.15
N ALA A 73 9.15 -0.76 -6.22
CA ALA A 73 9.75 -0.91 -4.91
C ALA A 73 8.86 -1.71 -3.94
N HIS A 74 7.52 -1.74 -4.16
CA HIS A 74 6.61 -2.63 -3.45
C HIS A 74 5.32 -2.84 -4.27
N PRO A 75 4.49 -3.88 -3.96
CA PRO A 75 3.46 -4.35 -4.88
C PRO A 75 2.09 -3.67 -4.73
N HIS A 76 1.90 -2.68 -3.86
CA HIS A 76 0.60 -2.02 -3.72
C HIS A 76 0.14 -1.41 -5.05
N ILE A 77 -1.16 -1.40 -5.28
CA ILE A 77 -1.76 -1.01 -6.59
C ILE A 77 -1.51 0.44 -6.94
N ASP A 78 -1.39 1.31 -5.97
CA ASP A 78 -1.03 2.72 -6.13
C ASP A 78 0.46 2.94 -6.46
N HIS A 79 1.25 1.85 -6.56
CA HIS A 79 2.64 1.81 -7.01
C HIS A 79 2.84 1.00 -8.29
N CYS A 80 2.02 0.00 -8.58
CA CYS A 80 2.19 -0.87 -9.75
C CYS A 80 0.97 -1.00 -10.67
N GLY A 81 -0.20 -0.49 -10.26
CA GLY A 81 -1.49 -0.79 -10.90
C GLY A 81 -1.67 -0.28 -12.32
N LEU A 82 -0.86 0.68 -12.80
CA LEU A 82 -0.88 1.14 -14.20
C LEU A 82 0.21 0.50 -15.09
N ILE A 83 1.03 -0.41 -14.57
CA ILE A 83 2.06 -1.10 -15.36
C ILE A 83 1.46 -1.85 -16.56
N PRO A 84 0.33 -2.59 -16.46
CA PRO A 84 -0.26 -3.22 -17.63
C PRO A 84 -0.71 -2.21 -18.69
N ARG A 85 -1.21 -1.05 -18.28
CA ARG A 85 -1.53 0.05 -19.19
C ARG A 85 -0.29 0.61 -19.88
N LEU A 86 0.82 0.75 -19.14
CA LEU A 86 2.09 1.20 -19.70
C LEU A 86 2.57 0.24 -20.82
N VAL A 87 2.42 -1.07 -20.61
CA VAL A 87 2.75 -2.10 -21.61
C VAL A 87 1.80 -2.04 -22.81
N LYS A 88 0.50 -1.88 -22.59
CA LYS A 88 -0.50 -1.66 -23.65
C LYS A 88 -0.15 -0.44 -24.53
N GLU A 89 0.38 0.63 -23.94
CA GLU A 89 0.77 1.85 -24.65
C GLU A 89 2.21 1.81 -25.22
N GLY A 90 2.83 0.61 -25.27
CA GLY A 90 4.05 0.36 -26.03
C GLY A 90 5.34 0.25 -25.21
N PHE A 91 5.28 0.21 -23.89
CA PHE A 91 6.47 -0.10 -23.08
C PHE A 91 7.00 -1.50 -23.44
N ASN A 92 8.31 -1.58 -23.70
CA ASN A 92 9.00 -2.82 -24.06
C ASN A 92 10.34 -3.00 -23.34
N GLY A 93 10.62 -2.18 -22.30
CA GLY A 93 11.79 -2.28 -21.45
C GLY A 93 11.68 -3.40 -20.41
N ARG A 94 12.38 -3.23 -19.27
CA ARG A 94 12.36 -4.22 -18.17
C ARG A 94 11.70 -3.61 -16.95
N ILE A 95 10.91 -4.42 -16.23
CA ILE A 95 10.35 -4.08 -14.92
C ILE A 95 11.24 -4.72 -13.87
N ILE A 96 11.73 -3.92 -12.92
CA ILE A 96 12.70 -4.34 -11.90
C ILE A 96 11.98 -4.35 -10.55
N ALA A 97 12.01 -5.49 -9.86
CA ALA A 97 11.36 -5.69 -8.57
C ALA A 97 12.12 -6.71 -7.69
N THR A 98 11.80 -6.78 -6.40
CA THR A 98 12.21 -7.90 -5.55
C THR A 98 11.36 -9.15 -5.86
N LYS A 99 11.80 -10.34 -5.44
CA LYS A 99 11.05 -11.60 -5.59
C LYS A 99 9.65 -11.47 -4.96
N ASN A 100 9.60 -11.01 -3.72
CA ASN A 100 8.35 -10.96 -2.96
C ASN A 100 7.39 -9.91 -3.54
N THR A 101 7.90 -8.75 -3.97
CA THR A 101 7.11 -7.78 -4.74
C THR A 101 6.52 -8.41 -6.00
N TYR A 102 7.32 -9.15 -6.78
CA TYR A 102 6.83 -9.83 -7.99
C TYR A 102 5.78 -10.90 -7.70
N LEU A 103 5.99 -11.72 -6.66
CA LEU A 103 5.02 -12.76 -6.27
C LEU A 103 3.65 -12.15 -5.97
N VAL A 104 3.60 -11.06 -5.20
CA VAL A 104 2.36 -10.39 -4.82
C VAL A 104 1.76 -9.57 -5.96
N MET A 105 2.56 -8.97 -6.84
CA MET A 105 2.07 -8.27 -8.04
C MET A 105 1.18 -9.16 -8.91
N LYS A 106 1.44 -10.46 -9.00
CA LYS A 106 0.67 -11.38 -9.85
C LYS A 106 -0.83 -11.36 -9.48
N PRO A 107 -1.24 -11.77 -8.28
CA PRO A 107 -2.66 -11.76 -7.89
C PRO A 107 -3.23 -10.34 -7.81
N LEU A 108 -2.44 -9.35 -7.36
CA LEU A 108 -2.92 -7.97 -7.26
C LEU A 108 -3.26 -7.36 -8.61
N LEU A 109 -2.40 -7.51 -9.63
CA LEU A 109 -2.65 -6.97 -10.97
C LEU A 109 -3.80 -7.69 -11.69
N ARG A 110 -3.94 -9.02 -11.52
CA ARG A 110 -5.08 -9.78 -12.05
C ARG A 110 -6.39 -9.33 -11.42
N ASN A 111 -6.42 -9.20 -10.11
CA ASN A 111 -7.59 -8.71 -9.38
C ASN A 111 -7.92 -7.25 -9.76
N SER A 112 -6.90 -6.39 -9.91
CA SER A 112 -7.08 -5.01 -10.36
C SER A 112 -7.67 -4.95 -11.78
N CYS A 113 -7.23 -5.82 -12.67
CA CYS A 113 -7.79 -5.93 -14.03
C CYS A 113 -9.29 -6.26 -14.00
N TYR A 114 -9.67 -7.25 -13.18
CA TYR A 114 -11.08 -7.61 -12.99
C TYR A 114 -11.91 -6.41 -12.49
N ILE A 115 -11.43 -5.71 -11.46
CA ILE A 115 -12.11 -4.52 -10.91
C ILE A 115 -12.26 -3.43 -11.97
N ILE A 116 -11.22 -3.12 -12.72
CA ILE A 116 -11.23 -2.10 -13.79
C ILE A 116 -12.21 -2.45 -14.89
N GLN A 117 -12.36 -3.73 -15.25
CA GLN A 117 -13.34 -4.19 -16.22
C GLN A 117 -14.78 -4.02 -15.69
N GLU A 118 -15.03 -4.39 -14.43
CA GLU A 118 -16.33 -4.17 -13.80
C GLU A 118 -16.68 -2.68 -13.72
N GLU A 119 -15.75 -1.83 -13.29
CA GLU A 119 -15.96 -0.37 -13.22
C GLU A 119 -16.27 0.23 -14.57
N ALA A 120 -15.56 -0.16 -15.62
CA ALA A 120 -15.83 0.30 -17.01
C ALA A 120 -17.22 -0.14 -17.47
N SER A 121 -17.66 -1.36 -17.12
CA SER A 121 -19.02 -1.85 -17.41
C SER A 121 -20.08 -1.03 -16.66
N ILE A 122 -19.88 -0.76 -15.37
CA ILE A 122 -20.79 0.05 -14.55
C ILE A 122 -20.90 1.48 -15.13
N LEU A 123 -19.78 2.11 -15.48
CA LEU A 123 -19.75 3.43 -16.07
C LEU A 123 -20.47 3.46 -17.42
N SER A 124 -20.25 2.46 -18.27
CA SER A 124 -20.89 2.34 -19.57
C SER A 124 -22.41 2.26 -19.45
N LYS A 125 -22.93 1.44 -18.55
CA LYS A 125 -24.36 1.31 -18.24
C LYS A 125 -24.93 2.61 -17.67
N ARG A 126 -24.23 3.24 -16.71
CA ARG A 126 -24.70 4.44 -16.00
C ARG A 126 -24.78 5.66 -16.90
N TYR A 127 -23.77 5.86 -17.76
CA TYR A 127 -23.66 7.04 -18.62
C TYR A 127 -24.10 6.80 -20.08
N LYS A 128 -24.61 5.59 -20.41
CA LYS A 128 -25.09 5.21 -21.73
C LYS A 128 -24.10 5.51 -22.87
N ARG A 129 -22.82 5.31 -22.61
CA ARG A 129 -21.72 5.41 -23.58
C ARG A 129 -20.64 4.41 -23.25
N GLU A 130 -19.84 4.01 -24.22
CA GLU A 130 -18.74 3.07 -24.02
C GLU A 130 -17.63 3.68 -23.16
N TYR A 131 -17.26 2.97 -22.08
CA TYR A 131 -16.04 3.16 -21.31
C TYR A 131 -15.20 1.90 -21.45
N LYS A 132 -14.02 2.01 -22.06
CA LYS A 132 -13.12 0.87 -22.23
C LYS A 132 -12.27 0.65 -20.99
N PRO A 133 -12.01 -0.61 -20.58
CA PRO A 133 -11.06 -0.88 -19.50
C PRO A 133 -9.68 -0.29 -19.83
N LEU A 134 -8.96 0.16 -18.80
CA LEU A 134 -7.63 0.76 -18.97
C LEU A 134 -6.66 -0.23 -19.62
N TYR A 135 -6.78 -1.50 -19.27
CA TYR A 135 -5.98 -2.61 -19.83
C TYR A 135 -6.74 -3.93 -19.74
N SER A 136 -6.23 -4.96 -20.38
CA SER A 136 -6.78 -6.31 -20.46
C SER A 136 -5.95 -7.30 -19.63
N GLU A 137 -6.45 -8.53 -19.45
CA GLU A 137 -5.70 -9.64 -18.86
C GLU A 137 -4.44 -9.98 -19.64
N GLU A 138 -4.49 -9.90 -20.99
CA GLU A 138 -3.32 -10.08 -21.83
C GLU A 138 -2.21 -9.06 -21.53
N ASP A 139 -2.60 -7.79 -21.32
CA ASP A 139 -1.67 -6.72 -20.93
C ASP A 139 -1.03 -7.01 -19.55
N VAL A 140 -1.81 -7.55 -18.60
CA VAL A 140 -1.30 -8.00 -17.29
C VAL A 140 -0.27 -9.10 -17.46
N GLU A 141 -0.62 -10.18 -18.18
CA GLU A 141 0.30 -11.31 -18.35
C GLU A 141 1.56 -10.90 -19.13
N LYS A 142 1.43 -10.00 -20.10
CA LYS A 142 2.59 -9.43 -20.80
C LYS A 142 3.47 -8.64 -19.86
N ALA A 143 2.91 -7.79 -19.01
CA ALA A 143 3.65 -7.02 -18.02
C ALA A 143 4.39 -7.93 -17.03
N LEU A 144 3.73 -8.96 -16.52
CA LEU A 144 4.34 -9.90 -15.57
C LEU A 144 5.54 -10.66 -16.18
N ARG A 145 5.49 -11.01 -17.48
CA ARG A 145 6.64 -11.62 -18.19
C ARG A 145 7.84 -10.69 -18.36
N MET A 146 7.63 -9.37 -18.29
CA MET A 146 8.70 -8.36 -18.42
C MET A 146 9.46 -8.12 -17.10
N VAL A 147 8.95 -8.64 -15.97
CA VAL A 147 9.59 -8.45 -14.66
C VAL A 147 10.93 -9.22 -14.61
N ARG A 148 11.93 -8.56 -14.04
CA ARG A 148 13.24 -9.13 -13.69
C ARG A 148 13.45 -8.91 -12.19
N VAL A 149 13.70 -10.01 -11.52
CA VAL A 149 13.81 -10.10 -10.06
C VAL A 149 15.26 -9.94 -9.62
N TYR A 150 15.46 -9.11 -8.58
CA TYR A 150 16.74 -8.88 -7.91
C TYR A 150 16.48 -8.87 -6.40
N ASN A 151 17.13 -9.78 -5.65
CA ASN A 151 16.74 -10.07 -4.25
C ASN A 151 17.70 -9.54 -3.18
N ASP A 152 18.97 -9.31 -3.54
CA ASP A 152 19.96 -8.98 -2.51
C ASP A 152 19.82 -7.51 -2.13
N TYR A 153 19.54 -7.26 -0.85
CA TYR A 153 19.59 -5.93 -0.26
C TYR A 153 21.04 -5.50 -0.05
N ASN A 154 21.29 -4.22 -0.16
CA ASN A 154 22.63 -3.62 -0.01
C ASN A 154 23.67 -4.13 -1.03
N PHE A 155 23.22 -4.77 -2.12
CA PHE A 155 24.04 -5.20 -3.24
C PHE A 155 23.84 -4.29 -4.46
N VAL A 156 24.94 -3.82 -5.05
CA VAL A 156 24.87 -2.93 -6.21
C VAL A 156 24.81 -3.72 -7.50
N TYR A 157 23.63 -3.77 -8.10
CA TYR A 157 23.40 -4.38 -9.41
C TYR A 157 23.74 -3.41 -10.54
N ARG A 158 24.26 -3.93 -11.64
CA ARG A 158 24.50 -3.18 -12.88
C ARG A 158 23.49 -3.61 -13.95
N LEU A 159 22.65 -2.71 -14.41
CA LEU A 159 21.70 -2.96 -15.50
C LEU A 159 22.31 -2.71 -16.87
N ASN A 160 23.16 -1.67 -16.98
CA ASN A 160 23.94 -1.31 -18.16
C ASN A 160 25.11 -0.40 -17.76
N ASP A 161 25.80 0.23 -18.75
CA ASP A 161 26.98 1.07 -18.48
C ASP A 161 26.65 2.35 -17.70
N GLY A 162 25.42 2.85 -17.78
CA GLY A 162 25.02 4.11 -17.15
C GLY A 162 24.07 3.95 -15.97
N ILE A 163 23.54 2.76 -15.69
CA ILE A 163 22.57 2.55 -14.62
C ILE A 163 23.02 1.40 -13.73
N LYS A 164 23.24 1.72 -12.46
CA LYS A 164 23.35 0.76 -11.36
C LYS A 164 22.28 1.08 -10.33
N PHE A 165 21.89 0.09 -9.54
CA PHE A 165 20.95 0.29 -8.46
C PHE A 165 21.21 -0.68 -7.31
N GLN A 166 20.62 -0.38 -6.16
CA GLN A 166 20.52 -1.33 -5.04
C GLN A 166 19.19 -1.17 -4.33
N TRP A 167 18.72 -2.28 -3.80
CA TRP A 167 17.61 -2.29 -2.85
C TRP A 167 18.15 -2.10 -1.43
N LEU A 168 17.40 -1.33 -0.61
CA LEU A 168 17.68 -1.14 0.81
C LEU A 168 16.47 -1.61 1.60
N LYS A 169 16.69 -2.09 2.84
CA LYS A 169 15.64 -2.66 3.69
C LYS A 169 14.54 -1.65 4.01
N ASN A 170 13.30 -2.14 4.02
CA ASN A 170 12.10 -1.35 4.25
C ASN A 170 11.02 -2.22 4.92
N SER A 171 10.51 -1.79 6.06
CA SER A 171 9.52 -2.53 6.87
C SER A 171 8.07 -2.29 6.48
N HIS A 172 7.81 -1.62 5.33
CA HIS A 172 6.43 -1.29 4.93
C HIS A 172 5.56 -2.55 4.71
N CYS A 173 6.08 -3.52 3.99
CA CYS A 173 5.46 -4.83 3.78
C CYS A 173 6.49 -5.84 3.31
N VAL A 174 6.16 -7.13 3.31
CA VAL A 174 7.05 -8.19 2.81
C VAL A 174 7.39 -7.93 1.34
N GLY A 175 8.68 -7.82 1.04
CA GLY A 175 9.20 -7.51 -0.30
C GLY A 175 9.35 -6.04 -0.61
N ALA A 176 8.88 -5.13 0.24
CA ALA A 176 9.12 -3.69 0.06
C ALA A 176 10.62 -3.36 0.16
N ALA A 177 11.03 -2.40 -0.63
CA ALA A 177 12.40 -1.91 -0.65
C ALA A 177 12.44 -0.39 -0.86
N GLN A 178 13.51 0.23 -0.39
CA GLN A 178 13.93 1.53 -0.89
C GLN A 178 14.81 1.32 -2.11
N LEU A 179 14.84 2.26 -3.03
CA LEU A 179 15.63 2.18 -4.25
C LEU A 179 16.72 3.27 -4.26
N GLN A 180 17.98 2.87 -4.29
CA GLN A 180 19.03 3.79 -4.68
C GLN A 180 19.43 3.56 -6.13
N LEU A 181 19.37 4.61 -6.94
CA LEU A 181 19.88 4.65 -8.31
C LEU A 181 21.23 5.37 -8.37
N ILE A 182 22.17 4.80 -9.12
CA ILE A 182 23.46 5.40 -9.46
C ILE A 182 23.50 5.52 -10.98
N LEU A 183 23.43 6.75 -11.47
CA LEU A 183 23.31 7.10 -12.88
C LEU A 183 24.60 7.73 -13.36
N SER A 184 25.15 7.26 -14.48
CA SER A 184 26.38 7.82 -15.07
C SER A 184 26.25 7.96 -16.59
N ASP A 185 26.68 9.09 -17.14
CA ASP A 185 26.80 9.31 -18.58
C ASP A 185 28.25 9.20 -19.08
N GLY A 186 29.16 8.78 -18.20
CA GLY A 186 30.60 8.71 -18.45
C GLY A 186 31.38 9.97 -18.08
N VAL A 187 30.70 11.11 -17.87
CA VAL A 187 31.27 12.38 -17.44
C VAL A 187 30.91 12.74 -16.02
N LYS A 188 29.63 12.60 -15.69
CA LYS A 188 29.06 12.86 -14.35
C LYS A 188 28.32 11.67 -13.82
N THR A 189 28.25 11.59 -12.50
CA THR A 189 27.46 10.56 -11.79
C THR A 189 26.49 11.24 -10.85
N LYS A 190 25.25 10.74 -10.81
CA LYS A 190 24.20 11.18 -9.91
C LYS A 190 23.65 10.02 -9.11
N LYS A 191 23.38 10.24 -7.84
CA LYS A 191 22.78 9.28 -6.95
C LYS A 191 21.40 9.77 -6.50
N ILE A 192 20.40 8.94 -6.66
CA ILE A 192 19.02 9.26 -6.30
C ILE A 192 18.54 8.16 -5.36
N LEU A 193 18.03 8.56 -4.21
CA LEU A 193 17.35 7.67 -3.28
C LEU A 193 15.84 7.90 -3.40
N TYR A 194 15.10 6.85 -3.66
CA TYR A 194 13.64 6.80 -3.56
C TYR A 194 13.27 5.90 -2.38
N SER A 195 12.63 6.48 -1.37
CA SER A 195 12.27 5.75 -0.16
C SER A 195 11.19 4.69 -0.40
N SER A 196 10.39 4.83 -1.46
CA SER A 196 9.07 4.20 -1.56
C SER A 196 8.20 4.57 -0.35
N ASP A 197 7.14 3.82 -0.06
CA ASP A 197 6.45 3.92 1.22
C ASP A 197 7.33 3.34 2.30
N ILE A 198 7.52 4.06 3.39
CA ILE A 198 8.44 3.69 4.47
C ILE A 198 7.65 3.06 5.62
N GLY A 199 8.08 1.89 6.07
CA GLY A 199 7.63 1.34 7.34
C GLY A 199 8.40 1.90 8.54
N ALA A 200 8.03 1.48 9.74
CA ALA A 200 8.66 1.94 10.98
C ALA A 200 10.17 1.66 11.01
N LEU A 201 10.96 2.59 11.55
CA LEU A 201 12.40 2.40 11.74
C LEU A 201 12.71 1.24 12.69
N LYS A 202 11.81 1.01 13.66
CA LYS A 202 11.82 -0.16 14.55
C LYS A 202 10.45 -0.79 14.49
N THR A 203 10.28 -1.71 13.54
CA THR A 203 9.00 -2.36 13.33
C THR A 203 8.67 -3.36 14.44
N LYS A 204 7.35 -3.53 14.66
CA LYS A 204 6.78 -4.61 15.48
C LYS A 204 5.85 -5.49 14.63
N ASN A 205 5.79 -5.23 13.32
CA ASN A 205 5.04 -6.07 12.41
C ASN A 205 5.83 -7.33 12.10
N HIS A 206 5.11 -8.44 11.93
CA HIS A 206 5.70 -9.73 11.60
C HIS A 206 6.26 -9.76 10.18
N TYR A 207 7.24 -10.62 9.95
CA TYR A 207 7.78 -10.96 8.63
C TYR A 207 8.45 -9.83 7.86
N VAL A 208 8.76 -8.72 8.53
CA VAL A 208 9.47 -7.59 7.94
C VAL A 208 10.62 -7.13 8.83
N GLU A 209 11.74 -6.82 8.21
CA GLU A 209 12.88 -6.25 8.91
C GLU A 209 12.70 -4.74 9.10
N ASN A 210 13.45 -4.15 10.06
CA ASN A 210 13.45 -2.71 10.30
C ASN A 210 13.79 -1.91 9.03
N THR A 211 13.17 -0.74 8.87
CA THR A 211 13.56 0.20 7.81
C THR A 211 14.98 0.71 8.07
N GLU A 212 15.84 0.57 7.07
CA GLU A 212 17.21 1.07 7.10
C GLU A 212 17.24 2.58 6.81
N ILE A 213 18.04 3.33 7.58
CA ILE A 213 18.40 4.71 7.24
C ILE A 213 19.68 4.67 6.44
N PRO A 214 19.67 5.00 5.13
CA PRO A 214 20.89 4.96 4.31
C PRO A 214 21.93 6.00 4.78
N ASN A 215 23.15 5.55 5.01
CA ASN A 215 24.26 6.42 5.44
C ASN A 215 25.05 7.03 4.27
N MET A 216 24.76 6.60 3.05
CA MET A 216 25.45 7.06 1.84
C MET A 216 24.89 8.40 1.34
N TYR A 217 25.75 9.22 0.72
CA TYR A 217 25.33 10.46 0.08
C TYR A 217 24.48 10.22 -1.16
N ASN A 218 23.42 11.02 -1.33
CA ASN A 218 22.57 11.06 -2.51
C ASN A 218 22.38 12.51 -2.98
N ASP A 219 22.43 12.77 -4.27
CA ASP A 219 22.18 14.12 -4.82
C ASP A 219 20.75 14.57 -4.56
N VAL A 220 19.80 13.65 -4.70
CA VAL A 220 18.37 13.89 -4.48
C VAL A 220 17.78 12.70 -3.72
N VAL A 221 16.94 12.99 -2.75
CA VAL A 221 16.08 12.01 -2.07
C VAL A 221 14.63 12.32 -2.39
N ILE A 222 13.86 11.31 -2.77
CA ILE A 222 12.39 11.34 -2.90
C ILE A 222 11.84 10.51 -1.75
N MET A 223 11.08 11.13 -0.86
CA MET A 223 10.63 10.51 0.40
C MET A 223 9.13 10.64 0.59
N GLU A 224 8.47 9.57 1.04
CA GLU A 224 7.06 9.59 1.42
C GLU A 224 6.76 10.55 2.59
N SER A 225 5.50 10.91 2.74
CA SER A 225 5.04 11.82 3.79
C SER A 225 3.61 11.52 4.28
N THR A 226 3.16 10.26 4.18
CA THR A 226 1.78 9.83 4.48
C THR A 226 1.32 10.31 5.85
N TYR A 227 2.07 10.07 6.90
CA TYR A 227 1.75 10.51 8.26
C TYR A 227 2.48 11.78 8.72
N GLY A 228 2.90 12.62 7.78
CA GLY A 228 3.64 13.84 8.07
C GLY A 228 2.90 14.85 8.94
N SER A 229 1.56 14.87 8.94
CA SER A 229 0.72 15.76 9.77
C SER A 229 0.11 15.08 11.00
N ASN A 230 0.42 13.81 11.27
CA ASN A 230 -0.27 13.08 12.33
C ASN A 230 0.57 12.91 13.61
N PRO A 231 0.52 13.89 14.56
CA PRO A 231 1.22 13.76 15.84
C PRO A 231 0.56 12.75 16.80
N LYS A 232 -0.68 12.30 16.53
CA LYS A 232 -1.44 11.42 17.44
C LYS A 232 -0.97 9.97 17.40
N ASN A 233 -0.34 9.53 16.31
CA ASN A 233 0.22 8.18 16.21
C ASN A 233 1.60 8.06 16.90
N LYS A 234 1.94 9.00 17.77
CA LYS A 234 3.31 9.17 18.26
C LYS A 234 3.83 8.01 19.10
N ASN A 235 3.03 7.24 19.81
CA ASN A 235 3.53 6.26 20.75
C ASN A 235 2.49 5.21 21.19
N ILE A 236 1.59 4.77 20.32
CA ILE A 236 0.75 3.64 20.69
C ILE A 236 1.63 2.39 20.61
N LYS A 237 1.92 1.82 21.75
CA LYS A 237 2.71 0.58 21.83
C LYS A 237 1.90 -0.57 21.27
N ARG A 238 2.55 -1.43 20.51
CA ARG A 238 1.93 -2.63 19.91
C ARG A 238 1.30 -3.50 20.98
N GLU A 239 1.97 -3.65 22.09
CA GLU A 239 1.53 -4.44 23.23
C GLU A 239 0.17 -3.95 23.77
N PHE A 240 -0.03 -2.63 23.86
CA PHE A 240 -1.31 -2.03 24.27
C PHE A 240 -2.45 -2.36 23.31
N ASP A 241 -2.19 -2.23 22.00
CA ASP A 241 -3.21 -2.58 20.99
C ASP A 241 -3.51 -4.08 20.97
N LEU A 242 -2.53 -4.96 21.24
CA LEU A 242 -2.76 -6.41 21.37
C LEU A 242 -3.61 -6.75 22.59
N GLU A 243 -3.34 -6.15 23.75
CA GLU A 243 -4.15 -6.29 24.96
C GLU A 243 -5.59 -5.80 24.71
N HIS A 244 -5.73 -4.65 24.04
CA HIS A 244 -7.03 -4.07 23.69
C HIS A 244 -7.78 -4.93 22.67
N LEU A 245 -7.07 -5.49 21.68
CA LEU A 245 -7.61 -6.44 20.71
C LEU A 245 -8.15 -7.69 21.41
N LYS A 246 -7.35 -8.29 22.29
CA LYS A 246 -7.75 -9.46 23.05
C LYS A 246 -8.99 -9.20 23.91
N ALA A 247 -8.97 -8.15 24.71
CA ALA A 247 -10.09 -7.78 25.57
C ALA A 247 -11.40 -7.53 24.77
N ALA A 248 -11.28 -6.86 23.60
CA ALA A 248 -12.42 -6.60 22.73
C ALA A 248 -13.00 -7.89 22.13
N ILE A 249 -12.16 -8.84 21.74
CA ILE A 249 -12.57 -10.14 21.20
C ILE A 249 -13.26 -10.96 22.31
N ASP A 250 -12.61 -11.12 23.47
CA ASP A 250 -13.10 -11.91 24.59
C ASP A 250 -14.48 -11.39 25.05
N THR A 251 -14.60 -10.09 25.31
CA THR A 251 -15.89 -9.46 25.69
C THR A 251 -16.98 -9.65 24.61
N THR A 252 -16.61 -9.65 23.34
CA THR A 252 -17.55 -9.86 22.24
C THR A 252 -18.05 -11.30 22.23
N PHE A 253 -17.18 -12.28 22.46
CA PHE A 253 -17.57 -13.69 22.52
C PHE A 253 -18.36 -14.04 23.78
N GLU A 254 -18.03 -13.46 24.95
CA GLU A 254 -18.82 -13.62 26.18
C GLU A 254 -20.29 -13.23 26.02
N ARG A 255 -20.59 -12.24 25.17
CA ARG A 255 -21.96 -11.82 24.87
C ARG A 255 -22.57 -12.48 23.62
N GLY A 256 -21.89 -13.49 23.05
CA GLY A 256 -22.36 -14.27 21.89
C GLY A 256 -22.29 -13.53 20.55
N GLY A 257 -21.51 -12.45 20.45
CA GLY A 257 -21.31 -11.68 19.23
C GLY A 257 -20.17 -12.20 18.35
N SER A 258 -20.02 -11.62 17.16
CA SER A 258 -18.89 -11.86 16.24
C SER A 258 -18.03 -10.63 16.07
N VAL A 259 -16.77 -10.84 15.70
CA VAL A 259 -15.82 -9.76 15.41
C VAL A 259 -15.60 -9.66 13.91
N VAL A 260 -15.78 -8.48 13.34
CA VAL A 260 -15.53 -8.21 11.91
C VAL A 260 -14.37 -7.22 11.75
N MET A 261 -13.34 -7.64 11.04
CA MET A 261 -12.12 -6.87 10.82
C MET A 261 -11.92 -6.55 9.33
N PRO A 262 -12.39 -5.37 8.86
CA PRO A 262 -12.09 -4.90 7.52
C PRO A 262 -10.58 -4.71 7.36
N CYS A 263 -9.97 -5.37 6.36
CA CYS A 263 -8.53 -5.31 6.15
C CYS A 263 -8.16 -5.36 4.66
N PHE A 264 -6.98 -4.87 4.33
CA PHE A 264 -6.42 -5.03 3.00
C PHE A 264 -5.94 -6.46 2.78
N SER A 265 -6.09 -6.96 1.56
CA SER A 265 -5.79 -8.37 1.22
C SER A 265 -4.32 -8.73 1.38
N PHE A 266 -3.42 -7.77 1.18
CA PHE A 266 -1.99 -7.94 1.32
C PHE A 266 -1.46 -7.22 2.55
N SER A 267 -0.49 -7.82 3.22
CA SER A 267 0.20 -7.37 4.42
C SER A 267 -0.71 -7.31 5.65
N ARG A 268 -1.81 -6.54 5.62
CA ARG A 268 -2.69 -6.34 6.78
C ARG A 268 -3.43 -7.59 7.21
N THR A 269 -3.96 -8.36 6.26
CA THR A 269 -4.65 -9.63 6.57
C THR A 269 -3.71 -10.61 7.25
N GLN A 270 -2.48 -10.77 6.73
CA GLN A 270 -1.51 -11.71 7.24
C GLN A 270 -0.98 -11.27 8.62
N GLU A 271 -0.72 -9.97 8.78
CA GLU A 271 -0.32 -9.38 10.06
C GLU A 271 -1.37 -9.59 11.16
N LEU A 272 -2.64 -9.35 10.86
CA LEU A 272 -3.74 -9.59 11.80
C LEU A 272 -3.94 -11.07 12.11
N LEU A 273 -3.80 -11.93 11.10
CA LEU A 273 -3.90 -13.37 11.30
C LEU A 273 -2.81 -13.87 12.26
N THR A 274 -1.56 -13.43 12.06
CA THR A 274 -0.45 -13.81 12.96
C THR A 274 -0.66 -13.26 14.36
N ALA A 275 -1.10 -12.00 14.49
CA ALA A 275 -1.41 -11.41 15.79
C ALA A 275 -2.53 -12.18 16.53
N LEU A 276 -3.54 -12.67 15.82
CA LEU A 276 -4.59 -13.51 16.39
C LEU A 276 -4.06 -14.89 16.81
N TYR A 277 -3.15 -15.45 16.03
CA TYR A 277 -2.47 -16.69 16.37
C TYR A 277 -1.59 -16.53 17.63
N ASP A 278 -0.86 -15.42 17.77
CA ASP A 278 -0.09 -15.13 18.97
C ASP A 278 -0.97 -15.03 20.22
N LEU A 279 -2.19 -14.51 20.09
CA LEU A 279 -3.12 -14.36 21.20
C LEU A 279 -3.84 -15.65 21.57
N TYR A 280 -4.16 -16.51 20.60
CA TYR A 280 -5.07 -17.65 20.79
C TYR A 280 -4.55 -18.99 20.26
N GLY A 281 -3.46 -19.02 19.49
CA GLY A 281 -2.97 -20.24 18.84
C GLY A 281 -2.58 -21.36 19.79
N ASN A 282 -2.12 -21.01 20.99
CA ASN A 282 -1.77 -21.96 22.06
C ASN A 282 -2.86 -22.09 23.15
N ASP A 283 -4.02 -21.45 22.97
CA ASP A 283 -5.14 -21.53 23.91
C ASP A 283 -6.11 -22.64 23.47
N GLU A 284 -6.02 -23.79 24.13
CA GLU A 284 -6.90 -24.94 23.83
C GLU A 284 -8.38 -24.65 24.09
N SER A 285 -8.69 -23.67 24.94
CA SER A 285 -10.06 -23.26 25.27
C SER A 285 -10.67 -22.32 24.22
N PHE A 286 -9.86 -21.80 23.29
CA PHE A 286 -10.36 -20.98 22.20
C PHE A 286 -10.97 -21.85 21.10
N GLU A 287 -12.29 -21.87 21.01
CA GLU A 287 -13.06 -22.73 20.09
C GLU A 287 -13.60 -21.97 18.86
N ASN A 288 -13.57 -20.62 18.85
CA ASN A 288 -14.18 -19.83 17.80
C ASN A 288 -13.37 -19.86 16.50
N GLU A 289 -14.06 -19.86 15.37
CA GLU A 289 -13.40 -19.79 14.05
C GLU A 289 -12.79 -18.40 13.79
N VAL A 290 -11.62 -18.40 13.15
CA VAL A 290 -10.98 -17.24 12.54
C VAL A 290 -11.04 -17.42 11.03
N VAL A 291 -11.82 -16.59 10.38
CA VAL A 291 -12.17 -16.75 8.96
C VAL A 291 -11.50 -15.66 8.13
N ILE A 292 -10.75 -16.05 7.10
CA ILE A 292 -10.38 -15.14 6.01
C ILE A 292 -11.37 -15.35 4.86
N ASP A 293 -12.28 -14.38 4.64
CA ASP A 293 -13.25 -14.44 3.56
C ASP A 293 -12.97 -13.39 2.49
N SER A 294 -12.02 -13.73 1.62
CA SER A 294 -11.64 -12.95 0.45
C SER A 294 -10.77 -13.83 -0.45
N MET A 295 -11.16 -14.03 -1.70
CA MET A 295 -10.38 -14.83 -2.66
C MET A 295 -8.94 -14.33 -2.78
N LEU A 296 -8.76 -13.01 -2.96
CA LEU A 296 -7.43 -12.42 -3.07
C LEU A 296 -6.62 -12.55 -1.78
N SER A 297 -7.26 -12.38 -0.61
CA SER A 297 -6.55 -12.55 0.67
C SER A 297 -6.11 -13.99 0.88
N CYS A 298 -6.94 -14.98 0.51
CA CYS A 298 -6.58 -16.41 0.58
C CYS A 298 -5.39 -16.73 -0.35
N GLU A 299 -5.42 -16.24 -1.60
CA GLU A 299 -4.34 -16.44 -2.56
C GLU A 299 -3.02 -15.84 -2.06
N ILE A 300 -3.03 -14.60 -1.56
CA ILE A 300 -1.84 -13.97 -1.01
C ILE A 300 -1.37 -14.67 0.27
N THR A 301 -2.28 -15.11 1.14
CA THR A 301 -1.95 -15.87 2.35
C THR A 301 -1.20 -17.17 2.01
N ALA A 302 -1.61 -17.87 0.97
CA ALA A 302 -0.90 -19.05 0.50
C ALA A 302 0.51 -18.72 -0.04
N LEU A 303 0.68 -17.58 -0.73
CA LEU A 303 1.98 -17.15 -1.26
C LEU A 303 3.01 -16.79 -0.19
N TYR A 304 2.61 -16.47 1.05
CA TYR A 304 3.55 -16.16 2.12
C TYR A 304 4.53 -17.31 2.38
N GLY A 305 4.11 -18.56 2.24
CA GLY A 305 5.01 -19.71 2.32
C GLY A 305 6.14 -19.73 1.29
N GLU A 306 5.96 -19.08 0.11
CA GLU A 306 7.01 -18.92 -0.91
C GLU A 306 7.90 -17.69 -0.67
N MET A 307 7.46 -16.78 0.22
CA MET A 307 8.10 -15.48 0.46
C MET A 307 8.97 -15.46 1.71
N LEU A 308 8.67 -16.31 2.67
CA LEU A 308 9.31 -16.35 3.99
C LEU A 308 10.36 -17.45 4.04
N GLU A 309 11.32 -17.30 4.95
CA GLU A 309 12.43 -18.24 5.15
C GLU A 309 12.73 -18.37 6.66
N GLY A 310 13.42 -19.45 7.06
CA GLY A 310 13.86 -19.66 8.44
C GLY A 310 12.73 -19.66 9.46
N ASP A 311 12.92 -18.96 10.57
CA ASP A 311 11.97 -18.91 11.69
C ASP A 311 10.64 -18.25 11.30
N ASP A 312 10.66 -17.28 10.39
CA ASP A 312 9.45 -16.62 9.88
C ASP A 312 8.58 -17.63 9.11
N LEU A 313 9.19 -18.49 8.28
CA LEU A 313 8.46 -19.55 7.58
C LEU A 313 7.87 -20.56 8.57
N ALA A 314 8.66 -21.05 9.54
CA ALA A 314 8.18 -21.99 10.55
C ALA A 314 7.00 -21.42 11.37
N THR A 315 7.08 -20.14 11.73
CA THR A 315 5.98 -19.44 12.40
C THR A 315 4.75 -19.40 11.50
N TRP A 316 4.93 -19.03 10.22
CA TRP A 316 3.83 -18.95 9.26
C TRP A 316 3.15 -20.30 8.99
N GLU A 317 3.92 -21.39 8.90
CA GLU A 317 3.39 -22.74 8.77
C GLU A 317 2.54 -23.14 10.00
N SER A 318 2.96 -22.73 11.20
CA SER A 318 2.18 -22.90 12.43
C SER A 318 0.86 -22.11 12.38
N VAL A 319 0.89 -20.87 11.91
CA VAL A 319 -0.31 -20.04 11.69
C VAL A 319 -1.27 -20.71 10.71
N LEU A 320 -0.76 -21.21 9.57
CA LEU A 320 -1.60 -21.85 8.56
C LEU A 320 -2.19 -23.19 9.02
N SER A 321 -1.52 -23.90 9.92
CA SER A 321 -2.01 -25.17 10.49
C SER A 321 -2.91 -24.98 11.72
N TRP A 322 -3.21 -23.75 12.12
CA TRP A 322 -4.07 -23.45 13.24
C TRP A 322 -5.48 -24.02 13.04
N LYS A 323 -5.93 -24.91 13.95
CA LYS A 323 -7.20 -25.64 13.86
C LYS A 323 -8.44 -24.72 13.72
N ASN A 324 -8.34 -23.49 14.23
CA ASN A 324 -9.42 -22.50 14.20
C ASN A 324 -9.42 -21.66 12.92
N LEU A 325 -8.37 -21.73 12.09
CA LEU A 325 -8.27 -20.96 10.84
C LEU A 325 -9.10 -21.59 9.73
N ARG A 326 -9.89 -20.77 9.06
CA ARG A 326 -10.64 -21.15 7.86
C ARG A 326 -10.44 -20.15 6.73
N LEU A 327 -9.92 -20.62 5.60
CA LEU A 327 -9.75 -19.83 4.39
C LEU A 327 -10.92 -20.04 3.44
N ILE A 328 -11.61 -18.98 3.02
CA ILE A 328 -12.78 -19.03 2.14
C ILE A 328 -12.49 -18.23 0.87
N SER A 329 -12.15 -18.93 -0.21
CA SER A 329 -12.00 -18.37 -1.56
C SER A 329 -13.29 -18.49 -2.37
N ASP A 330 -14.06 -19.54 -2.17
CA ASP A 330 -15.30 -19.85 -2.88
C ASP A 330 -16.49 -18.98 -2.47
N LYS A 331 -17.41 -18.69 -3.42
CA LYS A 331 -18.56 -17.82 -3.20
C LYS A 331 -19.65 -18.49 -2.37
N ASP A 332 -19.90 -19.77 -2.59
CA ASP A 332 -20.97 -20.49 -1.92
C ASP A 332 -20.58 -20.77 -0.47
N LEU A 333 -19.31 -21.11 -0.23
CA LEU A 333 -18.76 -21.21 1.13
C LEU A 333 -18.81 -19.86 1.87
N SER A 334 -18.60 -18.74 1.16
CA SER A 334 -18.74 -17.39 1.74
C SER A 334 -20.19 -17.11 2.16
N GLN A 335 -21.16 -17.49 1.34
CA GLN A 335 -22.58 -17.34 1.67
C GLN A 335 -22.97 -18.23 2.85
N ALA A 336 -22.50 -19.47 2.89
CA ALA A 336 -22.73 -20.39 4.02
C ALA A 336 -22.12 -19.83 5.31
N CYS A 337 -20.90 -19.32 5.28
CA CYS A 337 -20.25 -18.68 6.43
C CYS A 337 -21.01 -17.44 6.90
N LEU A 338 -21.48 -16.61 5.97
CA LEU A 338 -22.30 -15.44 6.29
C LEU A 338 -23.64 -15.84 6.91
N ALA A 339 -24.28 -16.91 6.45
CA ALA A 339 -25.55 -17.40 6.98
C ALA A 339 -25.41 -17.99 8.39
N ASP A 340 -24.29 -18.61 8.68
CA ASP A 340 -23.99 -19.17 10.00
C ASP A 340 -23.93 -18.08 11.08
N SER A 341 -24.62 -18.30 12.20
CA SER A 341 -24.76 -17.37 13.32
C SER A 341 -23.78 -17.62 14.47
N SER A 342 -22.96 -18.68 14.39
CA SER A 342 -21.96 -18.98 15.41
C SER A 342 -20.98 -17.82 15.56
N PRO A 343 -20.58 -17.43 16.79
CA PRO A 343 -19.57 -16.40 17.00
C PRO A 343 -18.26 -16.74 16.31
N LYS A 344 -17.67 -15.76 15.61
CA LYS A 344 -16.43 -15.93 14.85
C LYS A 344 -15.68 -14.61 14.66
N ILE A 345 -14.41 -14.69 14.34
CA ILE A 345 -13.63 -13.55 13.85
C ILE A 345 -13.60 -13.60 12.31
N VAL A 346 -13.95 -12.52 11.63
CA VAL A 346 -13.94 -12.43 10.18
C VAL A 346 -12.96 -11.36 9.71
N LEU A 347 -11.92 -11.77 8.99
CA LEU A 347 -10.99 -10.93 8.24
C LEU A 347 -11.47 -10.88 6.79
N SER A 348 -11.85 -9.70 6.27
CA SER A 348 -12.34 -9.59 4.90
C SER A 348 -11.98 -8.25 4.26
N SER A 349 -11.71 -8.26 2.97
CA SER A 349 -11.40 -7.05 2.18
C SER A 349 -12.68 -6.44 1.56
N SER A 350 -12.68 -5.12 1.35
CA SER A 350 -11.61 -4.12 1.42
C SER A 350 -11.50 -3.43 2.79
N GLY A 351 -10.30 -2.92 3.10
CA GLY A 351 -10.04 -2.22 4.37
C GLY A 351 -10.83 -0.91 4.53
N PHE A 352 -11.12 -0.19 3.44
CA PHE A 352 -11.97 1.01 3.46
C PHE A 352 -13.47 0.70 3.34
N CYS A 353 -13.84 -0.58 3.28
CA CYS A 353 -15.23 -1.01 3.13
C CYS A 353 -15.90 -0.46 1.85
N THR A 354 -15.16 -0.26 0.77
CA THR A 354 -15.70 0.30 -0.47
C THR A 354 -16.42 -0.74 -1.32
N ASN A 355 -15.92 -1.96 -1.31
CA ASN A 355 -16.42 -3.11 -2.08
C ASN A 355 -16.01 -4.41 -1.39
N GLY A 356 -16.25 -5.54 -2.05
CA GLY A 356 -15.85 -6.86 -1.57
C GLY A 356 -16.86 -7.50 -0.62
N ARG A 357 -16.51 -8.71 -0.16
CA ARG A 357 -17.37 -9.54 0.71
C ARG A 357 -17.60 -8.91 2.08
N ILE A 358 -16.69 -8.05 2.54
CA ILE A 358 -16.81 -7.29 3.78
C ILE A 358 -18.13 -6.52 3.88
N ILE A 359 -18.66 -6.03 2.76
CA ILE A 359 -19.93 -5.29 2.73
C ILE A 359 -21.10 -6.15 3.27
N ASN A 360 -21.14 -7.44 2.96
CA ASN A 360 -22.17 -8.34 3.41
C ASN A 360 -22.06 -8.60 4.93
N TYR A 361 -20.84 -8.78 5.42
CA TYR A 361 -20.56 -8.92 6.85
C TYR A 361 -20.95 -7.67 7.63
N LEU A 362 -20.62 -6.48 7.12
CA LEU A 362 -21.01 -5.21 7.74
C LEU A 362 -22.53 -5.04 7.77
N LYS A 363 -23.24 -5.41 6.70
CA LYS A 363 -24.71 -5.37 6.69
C LYS A 363 -25.34 -6.30 7.73
N LYS A 364 -24.75 -7.47 7.97
CA LYS A 364 -25.22 -8.42 9.01
C LYS A 364 -24.87 -7.92 10.40
N TYR A 365 -23.61 -7.67 10.67
CA TYR A 365 -23.10 -7.49 12.03
C TYR A 365 -23.24 -6.08 12.59
N LEU A 366 -23.35 -5.02 11.77
CA LEU A 366 -23.71 -3.69 12.27
C LEU A 366 -25.08 -3.63 12.96
N ARG A 367 -26.01 -4.55 12.63
CA ARG A 367 -27.35 -4.65 13.22
C ARG A 367 -27.32 -5.27 14.61
N ASP A 368 -26.27 -6.00 14.92
CA ASP A 368 -26.14 -6.80 16.13
C ASP A 368 -25.35 -6.04 17.20
N SER A 369 -25.99 -5.76 18.34
CA SER A 369 -25.38 -5.06 19.47
C SER A 369 -24.34 -5.89 20.22
N ASN A 370 -24.32 -7.22 20.02
CA ASN A 370 -23.33 -8.10 20.64
C ASN A 370 -22.03 -8.16 19.81
N SER A 371 -22.09 -7.77 18.54
CA SER A 371 -20.95 -7.84 17.63
C SER A 371 -20.09 -6.60 17.67
N MET A 372 -18.84 -6.72 17.16
CA MET A 372 -17.85 -5.67 17.14
C MET A 372 -17.19 -5.51 15.76
N ILE A 373 -16.97 -4.26 15.35
CA ILE A 373 -16.18 -3.92 14.18
C ILE A 373 -14.83 -3.40 14.64
N ILE A 374 -13.72 -4.02 14.18
CA ILE A 374 -12.37 -3.61 14.56
C ILE A 374 -11.61 -3.12 13.32
N PHE A 375 -11.23 -1.86 13.32
CA PHE A 375 -10.35 -1.31 12.30
C PHE A 375 -8.89 -1.33 12.78
N SER A 376 -7.99 -1.79 11.92
CA SER A 376 -6.56 -1.93 12.22
C SER A 376 -5.69 -0.89 11.52
N GLY A 377 -6.14 0.37 11.49
CA GLY A 377 -5.40 1.46 10.87
C GLY A 377 -6.27 2.60 10.36
N PHE A 378 -5.80 3.28 9.33
CA PHE A 378 -6.51 4.40 8.72
C PHE A 378 -7.84 3.98 8.09
N THR A 379 -8.90 4.74 8.37
CA THR A 379 -10.27 4.44 7.95
C THR A 379 -10.83 5.40 6.91
N GLY A 380 -9.96 6.18 6.28
CA GLY A 380 -10.35 7.33 5.45
C GLY A 380 -10.45 8.61 6.29
N ASP A 381 -10.50 9.75 5.61
CA ASP A 381 -10.49 11.11 6.19
C ASP A 381 -11.81 11.85 6.00
N ASN A 382 -12.75 11.30 5.25
CA ASN A 382 -14.01 11.94 4.93
C ASN A 382 -15.19 10.94 4.83
N GLU A 383 -16.41 11.48 4.71
CA GLU A 383 -17.67 10.72 4.70
C GLU A 383 -17.88 9.82 3.45
N SER A 384 -17.05 9.92 2.42
CA SER A 384 -17.15 9.06 1.24
C SER A 384 -16.78 7.61 1.60
N TYR A 385 -15.87 7.41 2.56
CA TYR A 385 -15.47 6.11 3.04
C TYR A 385 -16.48 5.53 4.04
N LEU A 386 -16.94 4.30 3.79
CA LEU A 386 -17.85 3.63 4.72
C LEU A 386 -17.18 3.35 6.07
N SER A 387 -15.90 2.98 6.06
CA SER A 387 -15.09 2.79 7.28
C SER A 387 -15.05 4.04 8.15
N TYR A 388 -14.86 5.23 7.55
CA TYR A 388 -14.92 6.52 8.24
C TYR A 388 -16.29 6.73 8.91
N ARG A 389 -17.39 6.47 8.18
CA ARG A 389 -18.76 6.64 8.70
C ARG A 389 -19.04 5.67 9.84
N ILE A 390 -18.63 4.41 9.75
CA ILE A 390 -18.79 3.43 10.82
C ILE A 390 -18.04 3.89 12.07
N LYS A 391 -16.79 4.31 11.94
CA LYS A 391 -15.96 4.78 13.06
C LYS A 391 -16.50 6.04 13.72
N ASN A 392 -16.89 7.05 12.93
CA ASN A 392 -17.15 8.41 13.43
C ASN A 392 -18.62 8.68 13.73
N TYR A 393 -19.54 7.90 13.17
CA TYR A 393 -20.99 8.13 13.32
C TYR A 393 -21.65 7.23 14.38
N ARG A 394 -20.93 6.98 15.47
CA ARG A 394 -21.41 6.12 16.58
C ARG A 394 -22.77 6.57 17.17
N LYS A 395 -23.09 7.85 17.11
CA LYS A 395 -24.37 8.41 17.59
C LYS A 395 -25.51 8.29 16.57
N ARG A 396 -25.22 7.98 15.30
CA ARG A 396 -26.25 7.81 14.28
C ARG A 396 -26.89 6.44 14.41
N LYS A 397 -28.23 6.42 14.41
CA LYS A 397 -29.00 5.16 14.50
C LYS A 397 -28.81 4.27 13.28
N PHE A 398 -28.51 4.83 12.11
CA PHE A 398 -28.39 4.14 10.84
C PHE A 398 -27.18 4.61 10.04
N ILE A 399 -26.57 3.68 9.31
CA ILE A 399 -25.54 3.91 8.31
C ILE A 399 -26.04 3.42 6.96
N SER A 400 -25.92 4.25 5.92
CA SER A 400 -26.30 3.85 4.55
C SER A 400 -25.19 3.01 3.91
N ILE A 401 -25.53 1.78 3.50
CA ILE A 401 -24.67 0.86 2.74
C ILE A 401 -25.42 0.45 1.48
N ASN A 402 -24.90 0.80 0.30
CA ASN A 402 -25.53 0.50 -0.99
C ASN A 402 -27.02 0.91 -1.04
N LYS A 403 -27.33 2.14 -0.56
CA LYS A 403 -28.68 2.72 -0.45
C LYS A 403 -29.59 2.05 0.58
N GLU A 404 -29.16 1.03 1.29
CA GLU A 404 -29.87 0.39 2.38
C GLU A 404 -29.50 1.06 3.72
N GLN A 405 -30.50 1.37 4.56
CA GLN A 405 -30.28 1.93 5.90
C GLN A 405 -30.06 0.78 6.90
N ILE A 406 -28.82 0.64 7.35
CA ILE A 406 -28.41 -0.41 8.28
C ILE A 406 -28.41 0.15 9.70
N PRO A 407 -29.10 -0.47 10.67
CA PRO A 407 -29.00 -0.10 12.09
C PRO A 407 -27.51 -0.17 12.54
N ASN A 408 -27.04 0.89 13.21
CA ASN A 408 -25.68 1.00 13.70
C ASN A 408 -25.61 0.68 15.19
N ARG A 409 -25.64 -0.60 15.54
CA ARG A 409 -25.72 -1.12 16.91
C ARG A 409 -24.42 -1.73 17.41
N ALA A 410 -23.63 -2.34 16.51
CA ALA A 410 -22.38 -2.99 16.86
C ALA A 410 -21.37 -2.01 17.48
N ASP A 411 -20.53 -2.49 18.39
CA ASP A 411 -19.40 -1.72 18.88
C ASP A 411 -18.32 -1.56 17.83
N CYS A 412 -17.47 -0.54 18.00
CA CYS A 412 -16.39 -0.29 17.06
C CYS A 412 -15.15 0.25 17.77
N ILE A 413 -14.00 -0.34 17.54
CA ILE A 413 -12.70 0.15 17.98
C ILE A 413 -11.74 0.33 16.81
N THR A 414 -10.63 1.02 17.05
CA THR A 414 -9.54 1.20 16.08
C THR A 414 -8.22 0.95 16.75
N LEU A 415 -7.41 0.08 16.15
CA LEU A 415 -6.05 -0.23 16.55
C LEU A 415 -5.10 0.56 15.64
N SER A 416 -4.21 1.35 16.20
CA SER A 416 -3.36 2.27 15.42
C SER A 416 -1.94 1.76 15.20
N SER A 417 -1.46 0.82 16.02
CA SER A 417 -0.10 0.28 15.95
C SER A 417 0.11 -0.70 14.80
N PHE A 418 -0.96 -1.10 14.11
CA PHE A 418 -0.90 -2.01 12.97
C PHE A 418 -0.63 -1.31 11.63
N SER A 419 -0.33 -0.02 11.63
CA SER A 419 -0.01 0.69 10.38
C SER A 419 1.29 0.15 9.77
N SER A 420 1.29 0.05 8.44
CA SER A 420 2.48 -0.30 7.68
C SER A 420 3.38 0.91 7.39
N HIS A 421 2.84 2.14 7.48
CA HIS A 421 3.62 3.36 7.27
C HIS A 421 4.33 3.81 8.54
N ALA A 422 5.50 4.40 8.37
CA ALA A 422 6.24 5.11 9.40
C ALA A 422 5.40 6.23 10.01
N ASN A 423 5.48 6.40 11.32
CA ASN A 423 4.86 7.54 12.00
C ASN A 423 5.65 8.83 11.76
N GLN A 424 5.11 9.98 12.20
CA GLN A 424 5.77 11.27 11.99
C GLN A 424 7.19 11.34 12.57
N ASN A 425 7.43 10.73 13.75
CA ASN A 425 8.76 10.76 14.37
C ASN A 425 9.76 9.91 13.59
N ASP A 426 9.34 8.73 13.08
CA ASP A 426 10.16 7.88 12.22
C ASP A 426 10.51 8.62 10.92
N LEU A 427 9.53 9.30 10.28
CA LEU A 427 9.76 10.12 9.09
C LEU A 427 10.72 11.26 9.34
N ILE A 428 10.63 11.95 10.49
CA ILE A 428 11.55 13.04 10.88
C ILE A 428 12.96 12.46 11.12
N GLU A 429 13.08 11.38 11.87
CA GLU A 429 14.39 10.75 12.15
C GLU A 429 15.03 10.25 10.86
N TYR A 430 14.26 9.54 10.02
CA TYR A 430 14.73 9.08 8.71
C TYR A 430 15.22 10.25 7.86
N GLY A 431 14.33 11.21 7.57
CA GLY A 431 14.65 12.33 6.68
C GLY A 431 15.80 13.21 7.18
N SER A 432 15.85 13.52 8.49
CA SER A 432 16.91 14.37 9.08
C SER A 432 18.26 13.65 9.21
N SER A 433 18.28 12.32 9.19
CA SER A 433 19.54 11.55 9.27
C SER A 433 20.24 11.40 7.92
N LEU A 434 19.55 11.60 6.80
CA LEU A 434 20.10 11.42 5.46
C LEU A 434 21.26 12.38 5.14
N SER A 435 22.09 11.98 4.17
CA SER A 435 23.13 12.81 3.56
C SER A 435 22.71 13.12 2.11
N THR A 436 22.28 14.36 1.86
CA THR A 436 21.74 14.76 0.55
C THR A 436 21.89 16.25 0.30
N ASN A 437 21.71 16.69 -0.95
CA ASN A 437 21.55 18.11 -1.28
C ASN A 437 20.09 18.57 -1.25
N LYS A 438 19.14 17.64 -1.53
CA LYS A 438 17.74 17.97 -1.67
C LYS A 438 16.87 16.78 -1.27
N LEU A 439 15.93 17.03 -0.38
CA LEU A 439 14.87 16.09 0.04
C LEU A 439 13.53 16.55 -0.53
N ILE A 440 12.86 15.69 -1.28
CA ILE A 440 11.59 15.98 -1.92
C ILE A 440 10.52 15.10 -1.28
N LEU A 441 9.51 15.72 -0.70
CA LEU A 441 8.39 15.03 -0.08
C LEU A 441 7.30 14.72 -1.11
N VAL A 442 6.88 13.47 -1.14
CA VAL A 442 5.85 12.89 -2.00
C VAL A 442 4.88 12.05 -1.17
N HIS A 443 3.86 11.47 -1.79
CA HIS A 443 2.99 10.48 -1.18
C HIS A 443 2.44 10.95 0.16
N GLY A 444 1.67 12.02 0.11
CA GLY A 444 1.06 12.65 1.27
C GLY A 444 0.21 13.85 0.86
N SER A 445 -0.79 14.17 1.66
CA SER A 445 -1.59 15.36 1.46
C SER A 445 -0.72 16.63 1.52
N GLU A 446 -1.21 17.72 0.98
CA GLU A 446 -0.52 19.02 1.05
C GLU A 446 -0.19 19.40 2.50
N GLU A 447 -1.14 19.17 3.41
CA GLU A 447 -0.96 19.42 4.84
C GLU A 447 0.12 18.53 5.46
N SER A 448 0.13 17.22 5.13
CA SER A 448 1.15 16.29 5.59
C SER A 448 2.55 16.70 5.14
N LYS A 449 2.71 17.01 3.87
CA LYS A 449 4.00 17.47 3.32
C LYS A 449 4.47 18.76 3.98
N LYS A 450 3.58 19.72 4.17
CA LYS A 450 3.89 21.01 4.77
C LYS A 450 4.38 20.86 6.22
N GLN A 451 3.58 20.21 7.07
CA GLN A 451 3.93 20.01 8.48
C GLN A 451 5.22 19.20 8.64
N LEU A 452 5.40 18.13 7.82
CA LEU A 452 6.62 17.34 7.84
C LEU A 452 7.83 18.17 7.39
N SER A 453 7.68 19.00 6.36
CA SER A 453 8.75 19.88 5.86
C SER A 453 9.24 20.86 6.92
N GLU A 454 8.32 21.47 7.67
CA GLU A 454 8.63 22.40 8.76
C GLU A 454 9.43 21.67 9.86
N ARG A 455 8.94 20.53 10.32
CA ARG A 455 9.58 19.72 11.36
C ARG A 455 10.95 19.16 10.93
N LEU A 456 11.04 18.69 9.69
CA LEU A 456 12.33 18.23 9.11
C LEU A 456 13.34 19.35 9.05
N SER A 457 12.94 20.55 8.61
CA SER A 457 13.84 21.70 8.49
C SER A 457 14.43 22.11 9.84
N GLU A 458 13.62 22.08 10.90
CA GLU A 458 14.06 22.30 12.28
C GLU A 458 15.10 21.24 12.70
N GLU A 459 14.79 19.96 12.48
CA GLU A 459 15.65 18.86 12.94
C GLU A 459 16.94 18.74 12.13
N ILE A 460 16.89 18.98 10.81
CA ILE A 460 18.07 19.08 9.93
C ILE A 460 19.01 20.18 10.43
N SER A 461 18.47 21.35 10.78
CA SER A 461 19.25 22.48 11.33
C SER A 461 19.91 22.13 12.67
N LYS A 462 19.18 21.48 13.59
CA LYS A 462 19.72 21.01 14.87
C LYS A 462 20.86 20.00 14.69
N LYS A 463 20.77 19.13 13.67
CA LYS A 463 21.85 18.19 13.31
C LYS A 463 23.01 18.84 12.53
N GLY A 464 23.01 20.16 12.34
CA GLY A 464 24.07 20.92 11.63
C GLY A 464 24.10 20.67 10.13
N LYS A 465 23.00 20.19 9.53
CA LYS A 465 22.90 19.94 8.09
C LYS A 465 22.20 21.09 7.38
N THR A 466 22.37 21.21 6.04
CA THR A 466 21.92 22.39 5.28
C THR A 466 21.10 22.06 4.02
N TYR A 467 20.72 20.81 3.78
CA TYR A 467 19.92 20.47 2.59
C TYR A 467 18.47 20.96 2.68
N ARG A 468 17.90 21.21 1.49
CA ARG A 468 16.55 21.75 1.39
C ARG A 468 15.50 20.65 1.38
N VAL A 469 14.39 20.87 2.10
CA VAL A 469 13.16 20.09 2.02
C VAL A 469 12.21 20.79 1.06
N VAL A 470 11.66 20.04 0.10
CA VAL A 470 10.75 20.55 -0.93
C VAL A 470 9.49 19.70 -0.97
N CYS A 471 8.33 20.32 -0.87
CA CYS A 471 7.05 19.64 -1.11
C CYS A 471 6.83 19.51 -2.62
N SER A 472 6.56 18.29 -3.10
CA SER A 472 6.27 18.06 -4.50
C SER A 472 4.88 18.57 -4.89
N THR A 473 4.71 18.81 -6.18
CA THR A 473 3.39 19.00 -6.82
C THR A 473 3.37 18.26 -8.15
N LYS A 474 2.20 17.81 -8.59
CA LYS A 474 2.04 17.16 -9.91
C LYS A 474 2.52 18.08 -11.02
N GLY A 475 3.38 17.59 -11.88
CA GLY A 475 4.00 18.37 -12.95
C GLY A 475 5.32 19.06 -12.57
N MET A 476 5.73 19.03 -11.31
CA MET A 476 7.03 19.57 -10.89
C MET A 476 8.17 18.86 -11.62
N VAL A 477 9.21 19.62 -11.96
CA VAL A 477 10.44 19.13 -12.58
C VAL A 477 11.64 19.53 -11.72
N VAL A 478 12.46 18.57 -11.36
CA VAL A 478 13.71 18.77 -10.62
C VAL A 478 14.87 18.40 -11.52
N TYR A 479 15.77 19.37 -11.76
CA TYR A 479 17.00 19.13 -12.52
C TYR A 479 18.09 18.54 -11.63
N LEU A 480 18.85 17.58 -12.19
CA LEU A 480 19.90 16.80 -11.54
C LEU A 480 21.30 17.39 -11.72
#